data_8d210832ba03f880df56950776b8bddb
#
_entry.id   8d210832ba03f880df56950776b8bddb
#
_cell.length_a   1.000
_cell.length_b   1.000
_cell.length_c   1.000
_cell.angle_alpha   90.00
_cell.angle_beta   90.00
_cell.angle_gamma   90.00
#
_symmetry.space_group_name_H-M   'P 1'
#
loop_
_entity.id
_entity.type
_entity.pdbx_description
1 polymer ?
#
loop_
_entity_poly.entity_id
_entity_poly.type
_entity_poly.pdbx_seq_one_letter_code
_entity_poly.pdbx_strand_id
1 'polypeptide(L)'
;MSRVYNFSAGPAVLPEEVLKEVADEMLDYNGTGMSVMEMSHRSAAFQEIIDTAEKDLRELMNIPDNYKVLFLQGGASQQFAMIPMNLMKNKVADYIVTGQWAKKAYQEAQKYGKANKIASSEDKTFSYIPDCSDLPISPDADYVYICENNTIYGTKFKELPNTKGKILVADMSSDILSQPVN
;
A
#
# COMPACT_ATOMS: atom_id res chain seq x y z
N MET A 1 -33.29 5.10 -7.73
CA MET A 1 -33.08 4.74 -6.30
C MET A 1 -31.94 5.60 -5.78
N SER A 2 -32.02 6.15 -4.56
CA SER A 2 -30.89 6.85 -3.98
C SER A 2 -29.83 5.83 -3.52
N ARG A 3 -28.56 6.11 -3.75
CA ARG A 3 -27.45 5.29 -3.24
C ARG A 3 -27.38 5.39 -1.72
N VAL A 4 -27.03 4.31 -1.06
CA VAL A 4 -26.81 4.28 0.38
C VAL A 4 -25.44 4.90 0.73
N TYR A 5 -25.33 5.44 1.94
CA TYR A 5 -24.04 5.85 2.50
C TYR A 5 -23.27 4.59 2.91
N ASN A 6 -22.18 4.30 2.18
CA ASN A 6 -21.33 3.14 2.44
C ASN A 6 -20.00 3.60 3.05
N PHE A 7 -19.76 3.21 4.31
CA PHE A 7 -18.54 3.48 5.06
C PHE A 7 -17.71 2.20 5.31
N SER A 8 -17.93 1.16 4.52
CA SER A 8 -17.16 -0.07 4.66
C SER A 8 -15.68 0.17 4.36
N ALA A 9 -14.81 -0.40 5.20
CA ALA A 9 -13.38 -0.37 4.96
C ALA A 9 -13.00 -1.42 3.90
N GLY A 10 -12.26 -0.99 2.89
CA GLY A 10 -11.89 -1.83 1.74
C GLY A 10 -12.92 -1.74 0.60
N PRO A 11 -14.09 -2.37 0.66
CA PRO A 11 -15.13 -2.22 -0.38
C PRO A 11 -15.86 -0.87 -0.23
N ALA A 12 -15.13 0.23 -0.43
CA ALA A 12 -15.61 1.59 -0.25
C ALA A 12 -16.54 2.03 -1.39
N VAL A 13 -17.20 3.19 -1.19
CA VAL A 13 -17.97 3.84 -2.24
C VAL A 13 -17.03 4.31 -3.36
N LEU A 14 -17.43 4.06 -4.61
CA LEU A 14 -16.77 4.60 -5.79
C LEU A 14 -17.51 5.85 -6.30
N PRO A 15 -16.82 6.80 -6.95
CA PRO A 15 -17.47 7.91 -7.64
C PRO A 15 -18.51 7.40 -8.64
N GLU A 16 -19.64 8.09 -8.72
CA GLU A 16 -20.75 7.64 -9.59
C GLU A 16 -20.40 7.74 -11.07
N GLU A 17 -19.58 8.74 -11.41
CA GLU A 17 -19.06 8.96 -12.77
C GLU A 17 -18.23 7.76 -13.24
N VAL A 18 -17.33 7.26 -12.40
CA VAL A 18 -16.50 6.07 -12.69
C VAL A 18 -17.38 4.83 -12.89
N LEU A 19 -18.43 4.67 -12.07
CA LEU A 19 -19.33 3.53 -12.20
C LEU A 19 -20.14 3.57 -13.50
N LYS A 20 -20.54 4.77 -13.96
CA LYS A 20 -21.23 4.95 -15.25
C LYS A 20 -20.31 4.64 -16.41
N GLU A 21 -19.09 5.16 -16.41
CA GLU A 21 -18.07 4.88 -17.41
C GLU A 21 -17.81 3.38 -17.55
N VAL A 22 -17.57 2.70 -16.41
CA VAL A 22 -17.40 1.23 -16.39
C VAL A 22 -18.62 0.50 -16.96
N ALA A 23 -19.84 0.97 -16.67
CA ALA A 23 -21.07 0.34 -17.18
C ALA A 23 -21.21 0.55 -18.69
N ASP A 24 -20.87 1.72 -19.21
CA ASP A 24 -20.95 2.04 -20.63
C ASP A 24 -19.91 1.26 -21.46
N GLU A 25 -18.73 1.02 -20.90
CA GLU A 25 -17.63 0.29 -21.54
C GLU A 25 -17.67 -1.23 -21.30
N MET A 26 -18.63 -1.71 -20.50
CA MET A 26 -18.65 -3.13 -20.06
C MET A 26 -18.75 -4.13 -21.21
N LEU A 27 -19.42 -3.80 -22.30
CA LEU A 27 -19.56 -4.68 -23.45
C LEU A 27 -18.60 -4.35 -24.60
N ASP A 28 -18.14 -3.11 -24.68
CA ASP A 28 -17.31 -2.63 -25.78
C ASP A 28 -16.39 -1.49 -25.33
N TYR A 29 -15.18 -1.82 -24.93
CA TYR A 29 -14.17 -0.82 -24.59
C TYR A 29 -13.62 -0.17 -25.86
N ASN A 30 -13.88 1.13 -26.05
CA ASN A 30 -13.34 1.96 -27.14
C ASN A 30 -13.51 1.36 -28.55
N GLY A 31 -14.62 0.65 -28.83
CA GLY A 31 -14.88 0.08 -30.15
C GLY A 31 -14.04 -1.17 -30.46
N THR A 32 -13.46 -1.81 -29.45
CA THR A 32 -12.69 -3.06 -29.61
C THR A 32 -13.59 -4.28 -29.80
N GLY A 33 -14.90 -4.15 -29.55
CA GLY A 33 -15.87 -5.24 -29.60
C GLY A 33 -15.75 -6.21 -28.40
N MET A 34 -15.03 -5.85 -27.35
CA MET A 34 -14.87 -6.68 -26.16
C MET A 34 -14.76 -5.85 -24.88
N SER A 35 -15.12 -6.43 -23.75
CA SER A 35 -14.89 -5.90 -22.42
C SER A 35 -13.40 -5.88 -22.07
N VAL A 36 -12.98 -4.93 -21.21
CA VAL A 36 -11.65 -4.98 -20.58
C VAL A 36 -11.43 -6.31 -19.85
N MET A 37 -12.49 -6.89 -19.27
CA MET A 37 -12.43 -8.19 -18.57
C MET A 37 -12.10 -9.38 -19.47
N GLU A 38 -12.29 -9.25 -20.79
CA GLU A 38 -12.05 -10.29 -21.81
C GLU A 38 -10.72 -10.09 -22.54
N MET A 39 -10.05 -8.94 -22.34
CA MET A 39 -8.82 -8.62 -23.05
C MET A 39 -7.62 -9.42 -22.56
N SER A 40 -6.77 -9.81 -23.49
CA SER A 40 -5.42 -10.27 -23.13
C SER A 40 -4.61 -9.11 -22.56
N HIS A 41 -3.94 -9.35 -21.43
CA HIS A 41 -2.97 -8.38 -20.87
C HIS A 41 -1.81 -8.03 -21.81
N ARG A 42 -1.67 -8.74 -22.94
CA ARG A 42 -0.67 -8.51 -24.00
C ARG A 42 -1.25 -7.80 -25.23
N SER A 43 -2.53 -7.46 -25.23
CA SER A 43 -3.13 -6.67 -26.31
C SER A 43 -2.70 -5.23 -26.26
N ALA A 44 -2.69 -4.56 -27.41
CA ALA A 44 -2.37 -3.13 -27.51
C ALA A 44 -3.35 -2.27 -26.69
N ALA A 45 -4.64 -2.61 -26.74
CA ALA A 45 -5.67 -1.90 -25.96
C ALA A 45 -5.44 -2.00 -24.45
N PHE A 46 -5.07 -3.19 -23.94
CA PHE A 46 -4.75 -3.35 -22.52
C PHE A 46 -3.44 -2.62 -22.14
N GLN A 47 -2.45 -2.63 -23.04
CA GLN A 47 -1.19 -1.90 -22.80
C GLN A 47 -1.44 -0.39 -22.66
N GLU A 48 -2.31 0.18 -23.49
CA GLU A 48 -2.71 1.58 -23.36
C GLU A 48 -3.37 1.89 -22.01
N ILE A 49 -4.24 1.00 -21.51
CA ILE A 49 -4.89 1.15 -20.21
C ILE A 49 -3.83 1.20 -19.09
N ILE A 50 -2.89 0.24 -19.09
CA ILE A 50 -1.90 0.14 -17.99
C ILE A 50 -0.87 1.28 -18.05
N ASP A 51 -0.46 1.70 -19.23
CA ASP A 51 0.46 2.82 -19.42
C ASP A 51 -0.19 4.14 -18.98
N THR A 52 -1.47 4.34 -19.27
CA THR A 52 -2.25 5.49 -18.80
C THR A 52 -2.38 5.48 -17.29
N ALA A 53 -2.70 4.34 -16.69
CA ALA A 53 -2.80 4.21 -15.23
C ALA A 53 -1.45 4.51 -14.53
N GLU A 54 -0.33 4.06 -15.08
CA GLU A 54 1.00 4.41 -14.54
C GLU A 54 1.28 5.91 -14.67
N LYS A 55 0.99 6.49 -15.83
CA LYS A 55 1.16 7.93 -16.08
C LYS A 55 0.36 8.77 -15.08
N ASP A 56 -0.90 8.42 -14.88
CA ASP A 56 -1.79 9.13 -13.97
C ASP A 56 -1.32 9.05 -12.52
N LEU A 57 -0.85 7.86 -12.07
CA LEU A 57 -0.24 7.72 -10.75
C LEU A 57 1.01 8.57 -10.60
N ARG A 58 1.88 8.61 -11.61
CA ARG A 58 3.09 9.43 -11.59
C ARG A 58 2.77 10.91 -11.48
N GLU A 59 1.75 11.37 -12.21
CA GLU A 59 1.30 12.75 -12.17
C GLU A 59 0.68 13.10 -10.81
N LEU A 60 -0.25 12.28 -10.31
CA LEU A 60 -0.96 12.52 -9.06
C LEU A 60 -0.05 12.51 -7.83
N MET A 61 0.99 11.68 -7.83
CA MET A 61 1.91 11.49 -6.71
C MET A 61 3.27 12.15 -6.92
N ASN A 62 3.47 12.88 -8.03
CA ASN A 62 4.77 13.47 -8.41
C ASN A 62 5.92 12.45 -8.40
N ILE A 63 5.69 11.21 -8.89
CA ILE A 63 6.68 10.13 -8.85
C ILE A 63 7.81 10.42 -9.85
N PRO A 64 9.07 10.62 -9.40
CA PRO A 64 10.19 10.86 -10.29
C PRO A 64 10.55 9.62 -11.12
N ASP A 65 11.23 9.84 -12.27
CA ASP A 65 11.58 8.76 -13.21
C ASP A 65 12.53 7.70 -12.64
N ASN A 66 13.29 8.03 -11.60
CA ASN A 66 14.16 7.08 -10.91
C ASN A 66 13.41 6.08 -9.99
N TYR A 67 12.10 6.24 -9.81
CA TYR A 67 11.23 5.27 -9.14
C TYR A 67 10.51 4.37 -10.13
N LYS A 68 10.20 3.15 -9.72
CA LYS A 68 9.41 2.20 -10.50
C LYS A 68 8.01 2.06 -9.91
N VAL A 69 7.01 2.09 -10.79
CA VAL A 69 5.64 1.70 -10.47
C VAL A 69 5.47 0.24 -10.91
N LEU A 70 4.95 -0.60 -10.03
CA LEU A 70 4.76 -2.02 -10.30
C LEU A 70 3.32 -2.42 -9.95
N PHE A 71 2.59 -2.92 -10.93
CA PHE A 71 1.26 -3.52 -10.73
C PHE A 71 1.41 -5.01 -10.44
N LEU A 72 1.28 -5.41 -9.17
CA LEU A 72 1.52 -6.77 -8.72
C LEU A 72 0.24 -7.39 -8.15
N GLN A 73 0.04 -8.66 -8.42
CA GLN A 73 -1.03 -9.45 -7.82
C GLN A 73 -0.73 -9.84 -6.37
N GLY A 74 -1.73 -10.36 -5.65
CA GLY A 74 -1.57 -10.97 -4.32
C GLY A 74 -1.88 -10.04 -3.16
N GLY A 75 -2.10 -8.76 -3.43
CA GLY A 75 -2.45 -7.74 -2.43
C GLY A 75 -1.37 -7.57 -1.36
N ALA A 76 -1.70 -6.82 -0.30
CA ALA A 76 -0.78 -6.53 0.80
C ALA A 76 -0.31 -7.78 1.55
N SER A 77 -1.14 -8.81 1.66
CA SER A 77 -0.74 -10.05 2.35
C SER A 77 0.42 -10.76 1.65
N GLN A 78 0.45 -10.74 0.32
CA GLN A 78 1.60 -11.29 -0.42
C GLN A 78 2.81 -10.37 -0.29
N GLN A 79 2.63 -9.05 -0.24
CA GLN A 79 3.71 -8.10 -0.01
C GLN A 79 4.40 -8.30 1.35
N PHE A 80 3.70 -8.74 2.38
CA PHE A 80 4.32 -9.06 3.68
C PHE A 80 5.41 -10.13 3.55
N ALA A 81 5.30 -11.03 2.58
CA ALA A 81 6.33 -12.02 2.24
C ALA A 81 7.34 -11.49 1.23
N MET A 82 6.88 -10.83 0.15
CA MET A 82 7.74 -10.39 -0.95
C MET A 82 8.74 -9.31 -0.51
N ILE A 83 8.35 -8.41 0.40
CA ILE A 83 9.21 -7.35 0.93
C ILE A 83 10.45 -7.96 1.62
N PRO A 84 10.33 -8.80 2.66
CA PRO A 84 11.51 -9.40 3.27
C PRO A 84 12.29 -10.30 2.32
N MET A 85 11.65 -11.03 1.41
CA MET A 85 12.33 -11.85 0.41
C MET A 85 13.25 -11.02 -0.50
N ASN A 86 12.88 -9.80 -0.84
CA ASN A 86 13.63 -8.94 -1.75
C ASN A 86 14.56 -7.96 -1.04
N LEU A 87 14.16 -7.41 0.11
CA LEU A 87 14.88 -6.32 0.77
C LEU A 87 15.77 -6.77 1.95
N MET A 88 15.47 -7.88 2.60
CA MET A 88 16.15 -8.34 3.81
C MET A 88 17.49 -9.02 3.51
N LYS A 89 18.45 -8.24 2.98
CA LYS A 89 19.79 -8.72 2.54
C LYS A 89 20.65 -9.16 3.73
N ASN A 90 20.68 -8.37 4.80
CA ASN A 90 21.40 -8.67 6.05
C ASN A 90 20.59 -9.59 6.98
N LYS A 91 19.39 -9.99 6.55
CA LYS A 91 18.43 -10.77 7.36
C LYS A 91 17.97 -10.07 8.63
N VAL A 92 17.98 -8.73 8.65
CA VAL A 92 17.50 -7.91 9.76
C VAL A 92 16.60 -6.81 9.22
N ALA A 93 15.44 -6.59 9.85
CA ALA A 93 14.56 -5.47 9.58
C ALA A 93 13.84 -5.02 10.85
N ASP A 94 13.50 -3.72 10.91
CA ASP A 94 12.82 -3.12 12.04
C ASP A 94 11.36 -2.81 11.70
N TYR A 95 10.47 -3.07 12.64
CA TYR A 95 9.03 -2.91 12.48
C TYR A 95 8.44 -2.02 13.56
N ILE A 96 7.62 -1.05 13.17
CA ILE A 96 6.79 -0.26 14.08
C ILE A 96 5.37 -0.86 14.03
N VAL A 97 4.95 -1.50 15.11
CA VAL A 97 3.73 -2.30 15.15
C VAL A 97 2.60 -1.50 15.81
N THR A 98 1.83 -0.81 14.98
CA THR A 98 0.76 0.11 15.39
C THR A 98 -0.66 -0.39 15.08
N GLY A 99 -0.78 -1.64 14.61
CA GLY A 99 -2.06 -2.25 14.29
C GLY A 99 -1.93 -3.71 13.87
N GLN A 100 -3.08 -4.31 13.57
CA GLN A 100 -3.15 -5.73 13.22
C GLN A 100 -2.40 -6.04 11.92
N TRP A 101 -2.43 -5.14 10.93
CA TRP A 101 -1.75 -5.35 9.66
C TRP A 101 -0.24 -5.26 9.81
N ALA A 102 0.26 -4.26 10.53
CA ALA A 102 1.68 -4.16 10.89
C ALA A 102 2.14 -5.38 11.70
N LYS A 103 1.30 -5.90 12.61
CA LYS A 103 1.59 -7.12 13.37
C LYS A 103 1.72 -8.35 12.46
N LYS A 104 0.81 -8.50 11.48
CA LYS A 104 0.89 -9.60 10.49
C LYS A 104 2.14 -9.50 9.63
N ALA A 105 2.47 -8.30 9.13
CA ALA A 105 3.69 -8.07 8.37
C ALA A 105 4.96 -8.41 9.18
N TYR A 106 5.02 -7.97 10.44
CA TYR A 106 6.10 -8.33 11.37
C TYR A 106 6.23 -9.84 11.57
N GLN A 107 5.11 -10.53 11.79
CA GLN A 107 5.09 -11.99 11.97
C GLN A 107 5.54 -12.74 10.71
N GLU A 108 5.11 -12.27 9.54
CA GLU A 108 5.54 -12.87 8.27
C GLU A 108 7.04 -12.69 8.04
N ALA A 109 7.58 -11.50 8.30
CA ALA A 109 9.00 -11.21 8.12
C ALA A 109 9.92 -12.09 8.97
N GLN A 110 9.47 -12.54 10.15
CA GLN A 110 10.21 -13.45 11.02
C GLN A 110 10.52 -14.81 10.37
N LYS A 111 9.81 -15.18 9.30
CA LYS A 111 10.08 -16.41 8.56
C LYS A 111 11.30 -16.27 7.64
N TYR A 112 11.73 -15.06 7.33
CA TYR A 112 12.81 -14.74 6.38
C TYR A 112 14.09 -14.26 7.04
N GLY A 113 14.00 -13.74 8.27
CA GLY A 113 15.13 -13.22 9.01
C GLY A 113 14.72 -12.71 10.39
N LYS A 114 15.58 -11.91 11.01
CA LYS A 114 15.32 -11.28 12.30
C LYS A 114 14.49 -10.02 12.10
N ALA A 115 13.21 -10.07 12.40
CA ALA A 115 12.38 -8.87 12.49
C ALA A 115 12.39 -8.37 13.95
N ASN A 116 12.72 -7.10 14.16
CA ASN A 116 12.70 -6.45 15.47
C ASN A 116 11.46 -5.57 15.58
N LYS A 117 10.70 -5.71 16.65
CA LYS A 117 9.62 -4.79 16.98
C LYS A 117 10.20 -3.64 17.79
N ILE A 118 10.58 -2.54 17.13
CA ILE A 118 11.27 -1.41 17.74
C ILE A 118 10.34 -0.41 18.43
N ALA A 119 9.08 -0.37 18.05
CA ALA A 119 8.02 0.37 18.73
C ALA A 119 6.68 -0.32 18.52
N SER A 120 5.74 -0.11 19.44
CA SER A 120 4.40 -0.67 19.34
C SER A 120 3.43 0.10 20.21
N SER A 121 2.16 0.13 19.82
CA SER A 121 1.04 0.61 20.64
C SER A 121 0.09 -0.52 21.07
N GLU A 122 0.56 -1.76 21.04
CA GLU A 122 -0.21 -2.96 21.44
C GLU A 122 -0.66 -2.90 22.91
N ASP A 123 0.09 -2.21 23.77
CA ASP A 123 -0.20 -1.98 25.19
C ASP A 123 -1.56 -1.32 25.44
N LYS A 124 -2.02 -0.47 24.49
CA LYS A 124 -3.32 0.20 24.54
C LYS A 124 -4.20 -0.18 23.35
N THR A 125 -4.11 -1.42 22.92
CA THR A 125 -4.94 -1.96 21.82
C THR A 125 -4.84 -1.10 20.57
N PHE A 126 -3.63 -0.60 20.24
CA PHE A 126 -3.32 0.21 19.05
C PHE A 126 -4.11 1.53 18.95
N SER A 127 -4.50 2.13 20.07
CA SER A 127 -5.29 3.36 20.11
C SER A 127 -4.46 4.63 19.90
N TYR A 128 -3.17 4.54 19.67
CA TYR A 128 -2.28 5.68 19.45
C TYR A 128 -1.11 5.30 18.52
N ILE A 129 -0.43 6.30 17.98
CA ILE A 129 0.87 6.14 17.31
C ILE A 129 1.96 6.52 18.31
N PRO A 130 2.96 5.67 18.57
CA PRO A 130 4.07 6.01 19.46
C PRO A 130 4.92 7.16 18.89
N ASP A 131 5.66 7.85 19.75
CA ASP A 131 6.67 8.81 19.28
C ASP A 131 7.75 8.07 18.49
N CYS A 132 7.91 8.46 17.24
CA CYS A 132 8.83 7.86 16.28
C CYS A 132 9.99 8.81 15.88
N SER A 133 10.23 9.87 16.64
CA SER A 133 11.28 10.85 16.39
C SER A 133 12.69 10.31 16.67
N ASP A 134 12.84 9.45 17.68
CA ASP A 134 14.12 8.83 18.06
C ASP A 134 13.95 7.34 18.44
N LEU A 135 13.78 6.51 17.44
CA LEU A 135 13.63 5.06 17.62
C LEU A 135 14.99 4.33 17.72
N PRO A 136 15.03 3.19 18.43
CA PRO A 136 16.21 2.32 18.51
C PRO A 136 16.42 1.53 17.21
N ILE A 137 16.69 2.23 16.10
CA ILE A 137 16.92 1.61 14.79
C ILE A 137 18.15 0.71 14.87
N SER A 138 18.00 -0.53 14.40
CA SER A 138 19.08 -1.51 14.34
C SER A 138 20.16 -1.09 13.34
N PRO A 139 21.45 -1.07 13.69
CA PRO A 139 22.52 -0.66 12.76
C PRO A 139 22.57 -1.50 11.49
N ASP A 140 22.24 -2.78 11.59
CA ASP A 140 22.23 -3.78 10.52
C ASP A 140 20.87 -3.97 9.84
N ALA A 141 19.83 -3.22 10.25
CA ALA A 141 18.53 -3.28 9.60
C ALA A 141 18.60 -2.86 8.13
N ASP A 142 18.00 -3.65 7.26
CA ASP A 142 17.86 -3.37 5.84
C ASP A 142 16.78 -2.31 5.56
N TYR A 143 15.71 -2.31 6.38
CA TYR A 143 14.61 -1.36 6.28
C TYR A 143 13.87 -1.20 7.60
N VAL A 144 13.06 -0.14 7.66
CA VAL A 144 12.05 0.10 8.70
C VAL A 144 10.67 0.00 8.07
N TYR A 145 9.77 -0.76 8.67
CA TYR A 145 8.41 -0.99 8.16
C TYR A 145 7.36 -0.29 9.02
N ILE A 146 6.40 0.36 8.35
CA ILE A 146 5.17 0.89 8.95
C ILE A 146 3.94 0.44 8.18
N CYS A 147 2.79 0.39 8.86
CA CYS A 147 1.47 0.49 8.26
C CYS A 147 0.98 1.91 8.56
N GLU A 148 0.93 2.76 7.55
CA GLU A 148 0.73 4.20 7.74
C GLU A 148 -0.64 4.51 8.34
N ASN A 149 -1.68 3.84 7.83
CA ASN A 149 -3.03 3.97 8.33
C ASN A 149 -3.54 2.63 8.87
N ASN A 150 -3.87 2.60 10.16
CA ASN A 150 -4.38 1.41 10.85
C ASN A 150 -5.89 1.36 10.75
N THR A 151 -6.41 0.81 9.67
CA THR A 151 -7.81 0.80 9.26
C THR A 151 -8.77 0.38 10.37
N ILE A 152 -8.41 -0.68 11.12
CA ILE A 152 -9.28 -1.25 12.18
C ILE A 152 -9.37 -0.32 13.39
N TYR A 153 -8.29 0.38 13.71
CA TYR A 153 -8.15 1.16 14.95
C TYR A 153 -8.35 2.66 14.75
N GLY A 154 -8.42 3.12 13.49
CA GLY A 154 -8.60 4.54 13.17
C GLY A 154 -7.41 5.42 13.57
N THR A 155 -6.22 4.85 13.63
CA THR A 155 -4.98 5.59 13.92
C THR A 155 -4.12 5.69 12.67
N LYS A 156 -3.49 6.86 12.47
CA LYS A 156 -2.67 7.17 11.30
C LYS A 156 -1.40 7.90 11.74
N PHE A 157 -0.28 7.61 11.05
CA PHE A 157 0.93 8.41 11.18
C PHE A 157 0.67 9.83 10.63
N LYS A 158 0.94 10.85 11.43
CA LYS A 158 0.89 12.26 11.01
C LYS A 158 2.22 12.73 10.42
N GLU A 159 3.29 12.11 10.87
CA GLU A 159 4.66 12.37 10.43
C GLU A 159 5.35 11.02 10.23
N LEU A 160 6.23 10.96 9.24
CA LEU A 160 7.01 9.75 8.97
C LEU A 160 8.03 9.52 10.10
N PRO A 161 8.32 8.26 10.46
CA PRO A 161 9.31 7.96 11.49
C PRO A 161 10.72 8.37 11.06
N ASN A 162 11.53 8.79 12.01
CA ASN A 162 12.96 8.98 11.77
C ASN A 162 13.65 7.62 11.65
N THR A 163 13.92 7.20 10.41
CA THR A 163 14.57 5.91 10.11
C THR A 163 16.09 5.95 10.25
N LYS A 164 16.68 7.10 10.62
CA LYS A 164 18.14 7.31 10.69
C LYS A 164 18.86 6.91 9.38
N GLY A 165 18.19 7.20 8.24
CA GLY A 165 18.71 6.93 6.90
C GLY A 165 18.50 5.51 6.37
N LYS A 166 17.80 4.65 7.09
CA LYS A 166 17.37 3.35 6.56
C LYS A 166 16.20 3.51 5.59
N ILE A 167 16.04 2.56 4.67
CA ILE A 167 14.90 2.50 3.76
C ILE A 167 13.61 2.45 4.58
N LEU A 168 12.65 3.31 4.28
CA LEU A 168 11.30 3.24 4.81
C LEU A 168 10.44 2.41 3.87
N VAL A 169 9.74 1.44 4.43
CA VAL A 169 8.69 0.65 3.75
C VAL A 169 7.36 0.97 4.40
N ALA A 170 6.42 1.52 3.63
CA ALA A 170 5.10 1.90 4.11
C ALA A 170 4.01 1.08 3.41
N ASP A 171 3.18 0.40 4.21
CA ASP A 171 1.89 -0.13 3.75
C ASP A 171 0.85 1.00 3.82
N MET A 172 0.44 1.48 2.66
CA MET A 172 -0.55 2.54 2.50
C MET A 172 -1.87 2.02 1.90
N SER A 173 -2.16 0.74 2.04
CA SER A 173 -3.30 0.05 1.40
C SER A 173 -4.65 0.73 1.63
N SER A 174 -4.87 1.34 2.79
CA SER A 174 -6.12 2.02 3.12
C SER A 174 -6.01 3.54 3.15
N ASP A 175 -4.95 4.11 2.59
CA ASP A 175 -4.64 5.53 2.73
C ASP A 175 -4.10 6.20 1.46
N ILE A 176 -3.49 5.45 0.57
CA ILE A 176 -2.88 5.99 -0.65
C ILE A 176 -3.89 6.84 -1.44
N LEU A 177 -3.47 8.01 -1.88
CA LEU A 177 -4.29 9.01 -2.58
C LEU A 177 -5.47 9.58 -1.77
N SER A 178 -5.56 9.32 -0.46
CA SER A 178 -6.56 9.96 0.40
C SER A 178 -6.27 11.44 0.64
N GLN A 179 -5.02 11.84 0.45
CA GLN A 179 -4.51 13.21 0.53
C GLN A 179 -3.31 13.34 -0.42
N PRO A 180 -2.89 14.58 -0.77
CA PRO A 180 -1.67 14.78 -1.54
C PRO A 180 -0.47 14.08 -0.88
N VAL A 181 0.33 13.39 -1.69
CA VAL A 181 1.58 12.75 -1.26
C VAL A 181 2.73 13.69 -1.59
N ASN A 182 3.60 13.95 -0.61
CA ASN A 182 4.78 14.80 -0.75
C ASN A 182 6.06 13.98 -0.58
#